data_4e20bdbf00275b8d5a7a3ea66dfc5f29
#
_entry.id   4e20bdbf00275b8d5a7a3ea66dfc5f29
#
_cell.length_a   1.000
_cell.length_b   1.000
_cell.length_c   1.000
_cell.angle_alpha   90.00
_cell.angle_beta   90.00
_cell.angle_gamma   90.00
#
_symmetry.space_group_name_H-M   'P 1'
#
loop_
_entity.id
_entity.type
_entity.pdbx_description
1 polymer ?
#
loop_
_entity_poly.entity_id
_entity_poly.type
_entity_poly.pdbx_seq_one_letter_code
_entity_poly.pdbx_strand_id
1 'polypeptide(L)'
;IISTGAEYRKLGVLGEDEFAGKGVSYCATCDGAFFRDSRIVVVGGGDSALTEALFLTKFARELTIIHRRDALRATRIYQERVLAHPKIKFLWNSIVQEIRGDSTVRSIIVKDVKTEEIKEVETEGAFLFVGVEPRTRFLAGILEMDREGYILTNEDCETSARGIFAVGDCRKKLLRQIATAVGDGATAAFAAEKFLELKGSF
;
A
#
# COMPACT_ATOMS: atom_id res chain seq x y z
N ILE A 1 11.18 -20.37 -9.28
CA ILE A 1 11.10 -18.94 -8.99
C ILE A 1 9.72 -18.65 -8.45
N ILE A 2 9.61 -17.98 -7.29
CA ILE A 2 8.37 -17.56 -6.64
C ILE A 2 8.10 -16.11 -7.02
N SER A 3 6.94 -15.83 -7.64
CA SER A 3 6.53 -14.50 -8.13
C SER A 3 5.06 -14.22 -7.81
N THR A 4 4.64 -14.62 -6.60
CA THR A 4 3.22 -14.59 -6.18
C THR A 4 2.69 -13.20 -5.83
N GLY A 5 3.60 -12.22 -5.69
CA GLY A 5 3.25 -10.83 -5.45
C GLY A 5 2.71 -10.55 -4.05
N ALA A 6 2.03 -9.42 -3.93
CA ALA A 6 1.37 -8.96 -2.72
C ALA A 6 0.00 -8.34 -3.05
N GLU A 7 -0.88 -8.27 -2.09
CA GLU A 7 -2.21 -7.66 -2.23
C GLU A 7 -2.38 -6.50 -1.26
N TYR A 8 -3.03 -5.45 -1.71
CA TYR A 8 -3.51 -4.39 -0.83
C TYR A 8 -4.69 -4.90 0.00
N ARG A 9 -4.66 -4.64 1.29
CA ARG A 9 -5.83 -4.88 2.14
C ARG A 9 -6.93 -3.92 1.74
N LYS A 10 -8.12 -4.48 1.53
CA LYS A 10 -9.32 -3.69 1.27
C LYS A 10 -10.00 -3.29 2.58
N LEU A 11 -10.75 -2.21 2.54
CA LEU A 11 -11.68 -1.83 3.61
C LEU A 11 -12.88 -2.78 3.64
N GLY A 12 -13.27 -3.30 2.47
CA GLY A 12 -14.44 -4.15 2.29
C GLY A 12 -15.77 -3.37 2.37
N VAL A 13 -15.74 -2.10 1.96
CA VAL A 13 -16.89 -1.20 2.00
C VAL A 13 -17.55 -1.06 0.63
N LEU A 14 -18.83 -0.69 0.62
CA LEU A 14 -19.58 -0.43 -0.61
C LEU A 14 -18.88 0.68 -1.42
N GLY A 15 -18.78 0.49 -2.73
CA GLY A 15 -18.15 1.41 -3.67
C GLY A 15 -16.63 1.25 -3.80
N GLU A 16 -15.95 0.55 -2.89
CA GLU A 16 -14.48 0.40 -2.97
C GLU A 16 -14.03 -0.26 -4.27
N ASP A 17 -14.63 -1.39 -4.64
CA ASP A 17 -14.29 -2.11 -5.87
C ASP A 17 -14.84 -1.43 -7.13
N GLU A 18 -16.00 -0.80 -7.04
CA GLU A 18 -16.65 -0.10 -8.14
C GLU A 18 -15.80 1.09 -8.62
N PHE A 19 -15.23 1.84 -7.66
CA PHE A 19 -14.42 3.03 -7.93
C PHE A 19 -12.92 2.76 -7.95
N ALA A 20 -12.47 1.50 -7.87
CA ALA A 20 -11.05 1.15 -8.04
C ALA A 20 -10.55 1.62 -9.42
N GLY A 21 -9.51 2.48 -9.43
CA GLY A 21 -9.02 3.14 -10.65
C GLY A 21 -9.91 4.27 -11.19
N LYS A 22 -11.03 4.58 -10.50
CA LYS A 22 -11.95 5.66 -10.83
C LYS A 22 -12.08 6.67 -9.67
N GLY A 23 -10.99 6.87 -8.95
CA GLY A 23 -10.92 7.73 -7.77
C GLY A 23 -10.49 7.00 -6.51
N VAL A 24 -10.68 5.68 -6.40
CA VAL A 24 -10.05 4.85 -5.36
C VAL A 24 -8.69 4.37 -5.84
N SER A 25 -7.66 4.58 -5.02
CA SER A 25 -6.27 4.18 -5.30
C SER A 25 -5.61 3.56 -4.07
N TYR A 26 -4.62 2.70 -4.31
CA TYR A 26 -3.75 2.08 -3.31
C TYR A 26 -2.28 2.49 -3.48
N CYS A 27 -1.98 3.39 -4.44
CA CYS A 27 -0.61 3.80 -4.78
C CYS A 27 -0.54 5.31 -5.04
N ALA A 28 -0.04 6.08 -4.09
CA ALA A 28 0.10 7.53 -4.27
C ALA A 28 1.10 7.90 -5.37
N THR A 29 2.20 7.15 -5.47
CA THR A 29 3.23 7.39 -6.51
C THR A 29 2.70 7.13 -7.91
N CYS A 30 1.79 6.16 -8.07
CA CYS A 30 1.18 5.81 -9.36
C CYS A 30 0.15 6.86 -9.79
N ASP A 31 -0.75 7.25 -8.89
CA ASP A 31 -1.97 7.95 -9.24
C ASP A 31 -2.03 9.39 -8.73
N GLY A 32 -1.15 9.79 -7.81
CA GLY A 32 -1.24 11.10 -7.15
C GLY A 32 -1.23 12.28 -8.11
N ALA A 33 -0.53 12.18 -9.24
CA ALA A 33 -0.46 13.25 -10.24
C ALA A 33 -1.81 13.53 -10.93
N PHE A 34 -2.75 12.57 -10.96
CA PHE A 34 -4.09 12.75 -11.53
C PHE A 34 -5.00 13.58 -10.64
N PHE A 35 -4.64 13.79 -9.36
CA PHE A 35 -5.43 14.53 -8.37
C PHE A 35 -4.89 15.95 -8.12
N ARG A 36 -4.37 16.62 -9.15
CA ARG A 36 -3.96 18.03 -9.04
C ARG A 36 -5.13 18.91 -8.67
N ASP A 37 -4.88 19.79 -7.70
CA ASP A 37 -5.85 20.76 -7.18
C ASP A 37 -7.16 20.15 -6.66
N SER A 38 -7.19 18.83 -6.45
CA SER A 38 -8.33 18.08 -5.93
C SER A 38 -8.35 18.04 -4.41
N ARG A 39 -9.54 17.82 -3.86
CA ARG A 39 -9.74 17.39 -2.48
C ARG A 39 -9.65 15.88 -2.45
N ILE A 40 -8.75 15.33 -1.64
CA ILE A 40 -8.57 13.89 -1.53
C ILE A 40 -8.61 13.44 -0.08
N VAL A 41 -8.93 12.16 0.12
CA VAL A 41 -8.81 11.52 1.42
C VAL A 41 -7.73 10.45 1.40
N VAL A 42 -7.10 10.26 2.55
CA VAL A 42 -6.17 9.15 2.84
C VAL A 42 -6.73 8.36 4.01
N VAL A 43 -6.92 7.07 3.83
CA VAL A 43 -7.40 6.19 4.90
C VAL A 43 -6.22 5.39 5.45
N GLY A 44 -5.92 5.62 6.73
CA GLY A 44 -4.81 4.95 7.40
C GLY A 44 -4.22 5.76 8.55
N GLY A 45 -3.13 5.29 9.15
CA GLY A 45 -2.48 5.97 10.28
C GLY A 45 -1.15 5.34 10.69
N GLY A 46 -0.58 4.49 9.82
CA GLY A 46 0.78 3.96 9.93
C GLY A 46 1.76 4.73 9.05
N ASP A 47 3.04 4.33 9.07
CA ASP A 47 4.12 4.99 8.32
C ASP A 47 3.77 5.15 6.83
N SER A 48 3.30 4.09 6.17
CA SER A 48 2.90 4.15 4.76
C SER A 48 1.84 5.21 4.50
N ALA A 49 0.77 5.25 5.32
CA ALA A 49 -0.30 6.23 5.13
C ALA A 49 0.21 7.67 5.26
N LEU A 50 1.10 7.94 6.20
CA LEU A 50 1.61 9.30 6.46
C LEU A 50 2.66 9.75 5.45
N THR A 51 3.56 8.86 5.03
CA THR A 51 4.54 9.16 3.98
C THR A 51 3.85 9.41 2.65
N GLU A 52 2.87 8.59 2.29
CA GLU A 52 2.09 8.76 1.07
C GLU A 52 1.19 10.01 1.14
N ALA A 53 0.60 10.32 2.31
CA ALA A 53 -0.14 11.57 2.50
C ALA A 53 0.74 12.80 2.27
N LEU A 54 1.95 12.82 2.85
CA LEU A 54 2.92 13.90 2.60
C LEU A 54 3.32 14.01 1.12
N PHE A 55 3.47 12.88 0.43
CA PHE A 55 3.74 12.89 -1.01
C PHE A 55 2.57 13.49 -1.81
N LEU A 56 1.34 13.10 -1.50
CA LEU A 56 0.12 13.55 -2.15
C LEU A 56 -0.14 15.05 -1.97
N THR A 57 0.34 15.69 -0.90
CA THR A 57 0.21 17.16 -0.72
C THR A 57 0.91 17.97 -1.80
N LYS A 58 1.83 17.38 -2.56
CA LYS A 58 2.47 18.02 -3.73
C LYS A 58 1.48 18.27 -4.87
N PHE A 59 0.41 17.51 -4.93
CA PHE A 59 -0.59 17.56 -5.98
C PHE A 59 -1.92 18.12 -5.45
N ALA A 60 -2.42 17.57 -4.37
CA ALA A 60 -3.74 17.90 -3.83
C ALA A 60 -3.82 19.37 -3.35
N ARG A 61 -5.01 19.94 -3.49
CA ARG A 61 -5.38 21.22 -2.88
C ARG A 61 -5.58 21.06 -1.37
N GLU A 62 -6.28 20.01 -0.97
CA GLU A 62 -6.59 19.65 0.42
C GLU A 62 -6.58 18.13 0.57
N LEU A 63 -6.11 17.65 1.70
CA LEU A 63 -6.03 16.24 2.03
C LEU A 63 -6.61 15.99 3.43
N THR A 64 -7.54 15.04 3.55
CA THR A 64 -8.10 14.64 4.84
C THR A 64 -7.64 13.22 5.18
N ILE A 65 -6.94 13.05 6.30
CA ILE A 65 -6.59 11.73 6.83
C ILE A 65 -7.75 11.21 7.68
N ILE A 66 -8.30 10.06 7.28
CA ILE A 66 -9.34 9.34 8.03
C ILE A 66 -8.65 8.25 8.85
N HIS A 67 -8.75 8.34 10.17
CA HIS A 67 -8.13 7.36 11.06
C HIS A 67 -9.09 6.88 12.16
N ARG A 68 -9.15 5.54 12.33
CA ARG A 68 -10.08 4.88 13.27
C ARG A 68 -9.77 5.07 14.75
N ARG A 69 -8.66 5.70 15.10
CA ARG A 69 -8.22 5.98 16.48
C ARG A 69 -7.99 7.46 16.66
N ASP A 70 -7.76 7.88 17.90
CA ASP A 70 -7.41 9.26 18.28
C ASP A 70 -5.89 9.53 18.26
N ALA A 71 -5.07 8.51 17.91
CA ALA A 71 -3.62 8.62 17.83
C ALA A 71 -3.08 7.81 16.65
N LEU A 72 -2.10 8.37 15.95
CA LEU A 72 -1.38 7.71 14.86
C LEU A 72 -0.43 6.65 15.39
N ARG A 73 -0.16 5.63 14.57
CA ARG A 73 0.80 4.56 14.87
C ARG A 73 2.15 4.73 14.18
N ALA A 74 2.23 5.69 13.28
CA ALA A 74 3.42 5.98 12.50
C ALA A 74 4.57 6.46 13.39
N THR A 75 5.78 6.44 12.85
CA THR A 75 6.98 7.00 13.46
C THR A 75 6.79 8.50 13.75
N ARG A 76 7.28 8.97 14.89
CA ARG A 76 7.03 10.32 15.40
C ARG A 76 7.36 11.44 14.41
N ILE A 77 8.45 11.29 13.67
CA ILE A 77 8.87 12.27 12.66
C ILE A 77 7.79 12.50 11.58
N TYR A 78 7.10 11.43 11.15
CA TYR A 78 6.01 11.56 10.18
C TYR A 78 4.76 12.15 10.81
N GLN A 79 4.47 11.80 12.07
CA GLN A 79 3.36 12.41 12.81
C GLN A 79 3.52 13.92 12.91
N GLU A 80 4.69 14.40 13.35
CA GLU A 80 4.97 15.84 13.50
C GLU A 80 4.81 16.58 12.16
N ARG A 81 5.29 15.98 11.06
CA ARG A 81 5.18 16.58 9.72
C ARG A 81 3.76 16.67 9.21
N VAL A 82 2.94 15.63 9.37
CA VAL A 82 1.53 15.66 8.90
C VAL A 82 0.66 16.56 9.77
N LEU A 83 0.89 16.58 11.10
CA LEU A 83 0.14 17.43 12.02
C LEU A 83 0.43 18.92 11.79
N ALA A 84 1.63 19.28 11.38
CA ALA A 84 2.02 20.65 11.06
C ALA A 84 1.69 21.08 9.63
N HIS A 85 1.22 20.15 8.75
CA HIS A 85 1.08 20.47 7.35
C HIS A 85 -0.24 21.21 7.02
N PRO A 86 -0.20 22.42 6.42
CA PRO A 86 -1.37 23.29 6.27
C PRO A 86 -2.48 22.71 5.37
N LYS A 87 -2.15 21.80 4.45
CA LYS A 87 -3.12 21.16 3.58
C LYS A 87 -3.77 19.92 4.19
N ILE A 88 -3.29 19.42 5.34
CA ILE A 88 -3.74 18.15 5.93
C ILE A 88 -4.74 18.42 7.06
N LYS A 89 -5.91 17.84 6.94
CA LYS A 89 -6.94 17.75 7.98
C LYS A 89 -7.07 16.33 8.51
N PHE A 90 -7.67 16.16 9.67
CA PHE A 90 -7.86 14.85 10.29
C PHE A 90 -9.33 14.61 10.64
N LEU A 91 -9.79 13.39 10.34
CA LEU A 91 -10.99 12.80 10.91
C LEU A 91 -10.56 11.64 11.80
N TRP A 92 -10.46 11.95 13.08
CA TRP A 92 -10.11 10.99 14.12
C TRP A 92 -11.31 10.12 14.49
N ASN A 93 -11.03 8.95 15.07
CA ASN A 93 -12.04 7.98 15.51
C ASN A 93 -13.03 7.62 14.41
N SER A 94 -12.64 7.71 13.15
CA SER A 94 -13.52 7.60 11.99
C SER A 94 -13.17 6.40 11.14
N ILE A 95 -14.19 5.67 10.72
CA ILE A 95 -14.09 4.58 9.76
C ILE A 95 -14.91 4.91 8.52
N VAL A 96 -14.41 4.49 7.36
CA VAL A 96 -15.17 4.55 6.10
C VAL A 96 -16.26 3.49 6.13
N GLN A 97 -17.48 3.84 5.75
CA GLN A 97 -18.59 2.91 5.59
C GLN A 97 -18.95 2.70 4.12
N GLU A 98 -18.83 3.73 3.30
CA GLU A 98 -19.22 3.70 1.89
C GLU A 98 -18.41 4.74 1.11
N ILE A 99 -18.10 4.43 -0.13
CA ILE A 99 -17.53 5.35 -1.12
C ILE A 99 -18.58 5.57 -2.17
N ARG A 100 -18.89 6.83 -2.46
CA ARG A 100 -19.98 7.23 -3.36
C ARG A 100 -19.44 8.02 -4.54
N GLY A 101 -20.14 7.90 -5.65
CA GLY A 101 -19.84 8.64 -6.86
C GLY A 101 -20.82 8.34 -7.98
N ASP A 102 -20.51 8.85 -9.14
CA ASP A 102 -21.19 8.52 -10.40
C ASP A 102 -20.23 7.74 -11.33
N SER A 103 -19.53 8.42 -12.21
CA SER A 103 -18.43 7.83 -13.01
C SER A 103 -17.10 7.76 -12.25
N THR A 104 -16.92 8.61 -11.23
CA THR A 104 -15.74 8.71 -10.36
C THR A 104 -16.19 9.00 -8.93
N VAL A 105 -15.28 8.87 -7.97
CA VAL A 105 -15.53 9.21 -6.56
C VAL A 105 -15.98 10.67 -6.42
N ARG A 106 -17.03 10.90 -5.59
CA ARG A 106 -17.56 12.22 -5.24
C ARG A 106 -17.59 12.47 -3.74
N SER A 107 -17.81 11.44 -2.96
CA SER A 107 -17.85 11.55 -1.50
C SER A 107 -17.55 10.21 -0.82
N ILE A 108 -17.29 10.29 0.48
CA ILE A 108 -17.11 9.15 1.37
C ILE A 108 -18.02 9.33 2.57
N ILE A 109 -18.74 8.28 2.92
CA ILE A 109 -19.49 8.21 4.16
C ILE A 109 -18.56 7.67 5.25
N VAL A 110 -18.40 8.45 6.29
CA VAL A 110 -17.59 8.09 7.47
C VAL A 110 -18.48 8.01 8.71
N LYS A 111 -18.11 7.11 9.61
CA LYS A 111 -18.75 6.95 10.91
C LYS A 111 -17.72 7.22 12.00
N ASP A 112 -18.03 8.10 12.94
CA ASP A 112 -17.26 8.24 14.16
C ASP A 112 -17.54 7.04 15.08
N VAL A 113 -16.49 6.32 15.49
CA VAL A 113 -16.64 5.09 16.30
C VAL A 113 -16.93 5.35 17.78
N LYS A 114 -16.81 6.60 18.24
CA LYS A 114 -17.12 7.00 19.62
C LYS A 114 -18.53 7.56 19.76
N THR A 115 -18.95 8.41 18.81
CA THR A 115 -20.23 9.10 18.85
C THR A 115 -21.31 8.45 17.99
N GLU A 116 -20.94 7.48 17.14
CA GLU A 116 -21.81 6.85 16.15
C GLU A 116 -22.29 7.82 15.04
N GLU A 117 -21.86 9.07 15.07
CA GLU A 117 -22.24 10.09 14.09
C GLU A 117 -21.76 9.69 12.68
N ILE A 118 -22.65 9.85 11.72
CA ILE A 118 -22.35 9.61 10.30
C ILE A 118 -22.20 10.95 9.60
N LYS A 119 -21.12 11.10 8.84
CA LYS A 119 -20.82 12.30 8.04
C LYS A 119 -20.50 11.92 6.62
N GLU A 120 -20.92 12.78 5.69
CA GLU A 120 -20.50 12.73 4.31
C GLU A 120 -19.33 13.69 4.10
N VAL A 121 -18.26 13.20 3.51
CA VAL A 121 -17.04 13.97 3.21
C VAL A 121 -16.90 14.04 1.69
N GLU A 122 -17.06 15.23 1.14
CA GLU A 122 -16.83 15.48 -0.29
C GLU A 122 -15.35 15.27 -0.63
N THR A 123 -15.07 14.49 -1.66
CA THR A 123 -13.73 14.20 -2.13
C THR A 123 -13.76 13.75 -3.59
N GLU A 124 -12.65 13.99 -4.30
CA GLU A 124 -12.47 13.59 -5.70
C GLU A 124 -11.58 12.34 -5.80
N GLY A 125 -10.96 11.91 -4.67
CA GLY A 125 -10.15 10.71 -4.62
C GLY A 125 -9.95 10.16 -3.22
N ALA A 126 -9.81 8.84 -3.13
CA ALA A 126 -9.61 8.08 -1.91
C ALA A 126 -8.37 7.19 -2.03
N PHE A 127 -7.37 7.45 -1.23
CA PHE A 127 -6.14 6.65 -1.15
C PHE A 127 -6.18 5.76 0.09
N LEU A 128 -6.15 4.43 -0.13
CA LEU A 128 -6.36 3.45 0.93
C LEU A 128 -5.04 2.79 1.35
N PHE A 129 -4.51 3.17 2.53
CA PHE A 129 -3.25 2.64 3.08
C PHE A 129 -3.49 1.90 4.39
N VAL A 130 -4.27 0.82 4.31
CA VAL A 130 -4.65 0.00 5.47
C VAL A 130 -3.82 -1.27 5.62
N GLY A 131 -2.85 -1.46 4.75
CA GLY A 131 -1.85 -2.53 4.76
C GLY A 131 -1.66 -3.20 3.41
N VAL A 132 -0.59 -3.97 3.32
CA VAL A 132 -0.26 -4.83 2.17
C VAL A 132 0.09 -6.21 2.73
N GLU A 133 -0.36 -7.27 2.09
CA GLU A 133 -0.06 -8.65 2.47
C GLU A 133 0.64 -9.39 1.33
N PRO A 134 1.82 -9.97 1.56
CA PRO A 134 2.46 -10.83 0.56
C PRO A 134 1.68 -12.14 0.41
N ARG A 135 1.57 -12.63 -0.82
CA ARG A 135 0.92 -13.93 -1.12
C ARG A 135 1.89 -15.08 -0.91
N THR A 136 2.30 -15.30 0.34
CA THR A 136 3.38 -16.21 0.73
C THR A 136 3.00 -17.19 1.82
N ARG A 137 1.77 -17.16 2.35
CA ARG A 137 1.33 -17.99 3.49
C ARG A 137 1.58 -19.49 3.30
N PHE A 138 1.48 -19.99 2.07
CA PHE A 138 1.71 -21.40 1.73
C PHE A 138 3.18 -21.83 1.86
N LEU A 139 4.11 -20.87 2.02
CA LEU A 139 5.55 -21.12 2.20
C LEU A 139 5.99 -20.99 3.66
N ALA A 140 5.04 -20.75 4.57
CA ALA A 140 5.35 -20.63 6.00
C ALA A 140 5.97 -21.92 6.53
N GLY A 141 7.12 -21.79 7.21
CA GLY A 141 7.90 -22.94 7.71
C GLY A 141 8.78 -23.62 6.65
N ILE A 142 8.69 -23.22 5.39
CA ILE A 142 9.54 -23.73 4.29
C ILE A 142 10.68 -22.74 3.99
N LEU A 143 10.37 -21.44 3.96
CA LEU A 143 11.32 -20.36 3.68
C LEU A 143 11.42 -19.39 4.85
N GLU A 144 12.57 -18.74 4.98
CA GLU A 144 12.72 -17.64 5.92
C GLU A 144 11.95 -16.41 5.44
N MET A 145 11.16 -15.84 6.37
CA MET A 145 10.32 -14.68 6.13
C MET A 145 10.47 -13.65 7.24
N ASP A 146 10.15 -12.39 6.95
CA ASP A 146 10.02 -11.39 8.00
C ASP A 146 8.68 -11.53 8.77
N ARG A 147 8.49 -10.67 9.77
CA ARG A 147 7.28 -10.68 10.62
C ARG A 147 5.99 -10.37 9.85
N GLU A 148 6.10 -9.73 8.69
CA GLU A 148 4.99 -9.38 7.82
C GLU A 148 4.71 -10.46 6.76
N GLY A 149 5.56 -11.50 6.69
CA GLY A 149 5.42 -12.63 5.77
C GLY A 149 6.15 -12.45 4.43
N TYR A 150 6.96 -11.41 4.26
CA TYR A 150 7.78 -11.25 3.05
C TYR A 150 8.96 -12.20 3.07
N ILE A 151 9.21 -12.86 1.94
CA ILE A 151 10.34 -13.79 1.78
C ILE A 151 11.66 -13.03 1.88
N LEU A 152 12.57 -13.50 2.73
CA LEU A 152 13.94 -12.99 2.80
C LEU A 152 14.77 -13.56 1.67
N THR A 153 15.50 -12.70 0.96
CA THR A 153 16.40 -13.09 -0.13
C THR A 153 17.69 -12.31 -0.07
N ASN A 154 18.75 -12.85 -0.68
CA ASN A 154 19.95 -12.08 -0.97
C ASN A 154 19.75 -11.17 -2.22
N GLU A 155 20.86 -10.54 -2.68
CA GLU A 155 20.85 -9.65 -3.86
C GLU A 155 20.54 -10.39 -5.16
N ASP A 156 20.89 -11.67 -5.24
CA ASP A 156 20.63 -12.55 -6.40
C ASP A 156 19.21 -13.17 -6.37
N CYS A 157 18.35 -12.69 -5.48
CA CYS A 157 16.99 -13.19 -5.27
C CYS A 157 16.90 -14.64 -4.76
N GLU A 158 18.01 -15.23 -4.26
CA GLU A 158 18.00 -16.56 -3.65
C GLU A 158 17.33 -16.52 -2.28
N THR A 159 16.52 -17.53 -1.98
CA THR A 159 15.88 -17.72 -0.68
C THR A 159 16.75 -18.56 0.28
N SER A 160 16.28 -18.77 1.49
CA SER A 160 16.91 -19.71 2.46
C SER A 160 16.98 -21.17 1.97
N ALA A 161 16.14 -21.56 1.02
CA ALA A 161 16.15 -22.90 0.43
C ALA A 161 16.91 -22.89 -0.90
N ARG A 162 17.97 -23.69 -0.99
CA ARG A 162 18.86 -23.75 -2.13
C ARG A 162 18.12 -24.12 -3.43
N GLY A 163 18.28 -23.29 -4.47
CA GLY A 163 17.64 -23.47 -5.79
C GLY A 163 16.21 -22.94 -5.84
N ILE A 164 15.76 -22.23 -4.82
CA ILE A 164 14.50 -21.50 -4.80
C ILE A 164 14.80 -20.01 -4.76
N PHE A 165 14.20 -19.26 -5.68
CA PHE A 165 14.33 -17.83 -5.84
C PHE A 165 12.99 -17.14 -5.62
N ALA A 166 12.98 -15.91 -5.10
CA ALA A 166 11.77 -15.12 -4.96
C ALA A 166 11.94 -13.70 -5.53
N VAL A 167 10.94 -13.22 -6.27
CA VAL A 167 10.99 -11.97 -7.03
C VAL A 167 9.72 -11.14 -6.85
N GLY A 168 9.84 -9.85 -7.09
CA GLY A 168 8.71 -8.91 -7.03
C GLY A 168 8.24 -8.64 -5.61
N ASP A 169 6.95 -8.38 -5.47
CA ASP A 169 6.39 -7.82 -4.24
C ASP A 169 6.22 -8.83 -3.10
N CYS A 170 6.41 -10.12 -3.35
CA CYS A 170 6.36 -11.15 -2.31
C CYS A 170 7.64 -11.23 -1.46
N ARG A 171 8.76 -10.59 -1.90
CA ARG A 171 10.02 -10.58 -1.15
C ARG A 171 10.22 -9.30 -0.36
N LYS A 172 11.08 -9.37 0.67
CA LYS A 172 11.49 -8.20 1.46
C LYS A 172 12.30 -7.23 0.59
N LYS A 173 11.78 -6.02 0.38
CA LYS A 173 12.42 -4.94 -0.39
C LYS A 173 11.87 -3.58 -0.01
N LEU A 174 12.63 -2.53 -0.33
CA LEU A 174 12.26 -1.14 -0.02
C LEU A 174 11.11 -0.64 -0.90
N LEU A 175 11.20 -0.88 -2.21
CA LEU A 175 10.28 -0.33 -3.21
C LEU A 175 9.56 -1.46 -3.94
N ARG A 176 8.24 -1.38 -3.99
CA ARG A 176 7.35 -2.30 -4.73
C ARG A 176 6.74 -1.55 -5.89
N GLN A 177 7.27 -1.81 -7.08
CA GLN A 177 6.84 -1.24 -8.35
C GLN A 177 7.08 -2.24 -9.47
N ILE A 178 6.36 -2.10 -10.59
CA ILE A 178 6.52 -2.97 -11.77
C ILE A 178 7.98 -3.02 -12.20
N ALA A 179 8.66 -1.87 -12.29
CA ALA A 179 10.06 -1.80 -12.70
C ALA A 179 11.00 -2.61 -11.80
N THR A 180 10.78 -2.58 -10.46
CA THR A 180 11.59 -3.36 -9.53
C THR A 180 11.26 -4.85 -9.56
N ALA A 181 10.01 -5.22 -9.87
CA ALA A 181 9.64 -6.62 -10.06
C ALA A 181 10.24 -7.21 -11.33
N VAL A 182 10.29 -6.43 -12.42
CA VAL A 182 10.97 -6.81 -13.69
C VAL A 182 12.46 -7.01 -13.45
N GLY A 183 13.12 -6.10 -12.73
CA GLY A 183 14.55 -6.20 -12.39
C GLY A 183 14.85 -7.45 -11.56
N ASP A 184 14.04 -7.72 -10.52
CA ASP A 184 14.16 -8.96 -9.73
C ASP A 184 14.01 -10.20 -10.62
N GLY A 185 13.04 -10.20 -11.54
CA GLY A 185 12.79 -11.31 -12.46
C GLY A 185 14.00 -11.61 -13.34
N ALA A 186 14.62 -10.59 -13.91
CA ALA A 186 15.85 -10.71 -14.71
C ALA A 186 17.01 -11.26 -13.87
N THR A 187 17.21 -10.72 -12.67
CA THR A 187 18.26 -11.17 -11.73
C THR A 187 18.08 -12.65 -11.37
N ALA A 188 16.87 -13.03 -10.96
CA ALA A 188 16.59 -14.41 -10.54
C ALA A 188 16.67 -15.42 -11.69
N ALA A 189 16.31 -15.02 -12.91
CA ALA A 189 16.43 -15.88 -14.09
C ALA A 189 17.91 -16.21 -14.36
N PHE A 190 18.78 -15.19 -14.34
CA PHE A 190 20.22 -15.36 -14.53
C PHE A 190 20.86 -16.16 -13.39
N ALA A 191 20.48 -15.88 -12.13
CA ALA A 191 20.98 -16.64 -10.98
C ALA A 191 20.54 -18.13 -11.03
N ALA A 192 19.31 -18.40 -11.45
CA ALA A 192 18.81 -19.76 -11.62
C ALA A 192 19.55 -20.53 -12.72
N GLU A 193 19.87 -19.88 -13.85
CA GLU A 193 20.70 -20.46 -14.91
C GLU A 193 22.06 -20.88 -14.37
N LYS A 194 22.78 -19.98 -13.72
CA LYS A 194 24.08 -20.29 -13.08
C LYS A 194 24.01 -21.42 -12.07
N PHE A 195 22.94 -21.42 -11.25
CA PHE A 195 22.72 -22.51 -10.30
C PHE A 195 22.61 -23.88 -10.98
N LEU A 196 21.94 -23.96 -12.13
CA LEU A 196 21.77 -25.19 -12.91
C LEU A 196 23.07 -25.60 -13.58
N GLU A 197 23.85 -24.67 -14.16
CA GLU A 197 25.18 -24.95 -14.73
C GLU A 197 26.12 -25.59 -13.70
N LEU A 198 26.17 -25.04 -12.47
CA LEU A 198 26.99 -25.57 -11.39
C LEU A 198 26.56 -26.96 -10.93
N LYS A 199 25.34 -27.39 -11.20
CA LYS A 199 24.84 -28.75 -10.93
C LYS A 199 25.11 -29.73 -12.06
N GLY A 200 25.67 -29.29 -13.18
CA GLY A 200 25.92 -30.15 -14.34
C GLY A 200 24.63 -30.60 -15.04
N SER A 201 23.58 -29.79 -15.01
CA SER A 201 22.25 -30.07 -15.58
C SER A 201 22.10 -29.59 -17.04
N PHE A 202 23.22 -29.19 -17.70
CA PHE A 202 23.31 -28.84 -19.12
C PHE A 202 24.53 -29.52 -19.75
#